data_a668a82ac02fa108eb14c88246e2ab20
#
_entry.id   a668a82ac02fa108eb14c88246e2ab20
#
_cell.length_a   1.000
_cell.length_b   1.000
_cell.length_c   1.000
_cell.angle_alpha   90.00
_cell.angle_beta   90.00
_cell.angle_gamma   90.00
#
_symmetry.space_group_name_H-M   'P 1'
#
loop_
_entity.id
_entity.type
_entity.pdbx_description
1 polymer ?
#
loop_
_entity_poly.entity_id
_entity_poly.type
_entity_poly.pdbx_seq_one_letter_code
_entity_poly.pdbx_strand_id
1 'polypeptide(L)'
;VQQARQQASEVQSNQLSVRQELQADCLAGVWAYHNHQRTQFLEQGDVQEAMDAAHKIGDDYLQKRARGQVVPDSFTHGSSAQRVHWFNTGLQSGQIANCDTFNQNI
;
A
#
# COMPACT_ATOMS: atom_id res chain seq x y z
N VAL A 1 28.76 16.25 -2.21
CA VAL A 1 28.54 15.55 -0.94
C VAL A 1 27.18 15.90 -0.37
N GLN A 2 26.83 17.18 -0.29
CA GLN A 2 25.53 17.60 0.23
C GLN A 2 24.37 17.16 -0.68
N GLN A 3 24.57 17.23 -2.00
CA GLN A 3 23.53 16.75 -2.93
C GLN A 3 23.29 15.25 -2.79
N ALA A 4 24.36 14.47 -2.63
CA ALA A 4 24.23 13.03 -2.43
C ALA A 4 23.49 12.70 -1.13
N ARG A 5 23.77 13.45 -0.05
CA ARG A 5 23.06 13.29 1.22
C ARG A 5 21.60 13.69 1.10
N GLN A 6 21.30 14.78 0.38
CA GLN A 6 19.91 15.19 0.17
C GLN A 6 19.14 14.18 -0.65
N GLN A 7 19.75 13.63 -1.71
CA GLN A 7 19.11 12.60 -2.51
C GLN A 7 18.86 11.32 -1.73
N ALA A 8 19.85 10.88 -0.92
CA ALA A 8 19.70 9.73 -0.06
C ALA A 8 18.61 9.97 0.98
N SER A 9 18.56 11.19 1.54
CA SER A 9 17.53 11.56 2.52
C SER A 9 16.14 11.59 1.90
N GLU A 10 16.02 12.05 0.64
CA GLU A 10 14.75 12.03 -0.08
C GLU A 10 14.28 10.61 -0.37
N VAL A 11 15.18 9.72 -0.81
CA VAL A 11 14.86 8.31 -1.05
C VAL A 11 14.41 7.65 0.26
N GLN A 12 15.13 7.88 1.35
CA GLN A 12 14.76 7.36 2.66
C GLN A 12 13.41 7.88 3.11
N SER A 13 13.17 9.17 2.93
CA SER A 13 11.89 9.80 3.26
C SER A 13 10.75 9.19 2.44
N ASN A 14 10.98 8.96 1.14
CA ASN A 14 10.00 8.32 0.27
C ASN A 14 9.72 6.89 0.72
N GLN A 15 10.75 6.14 1.12
CA GLN A 15 10.59 4.77 1.60
C GLN A 15 9.76 4.72 2.89
N LEU A 16 9.98 5.67 3.81
CA LEU A 16 9.19 5.76 5.03
C LEU A 16 7.73 6.12 4.70
N SER A 17 7.52 6.99 3.73
CA SER A 17 6.18 7.34 3.27
C SER A 17 5.46 6.12 2.69
N VAL A 18 6.15 5.31 1.89
CA VAL A 18 5.60 4.06 1.36
C VAL A 18 5.18 3.13 2.49
N ARG A 19 6.04 2.92 3.49
CA ARG A 19 5.72 2.06 4.63
C ARG A 19 4.50 2.55 5.40
N GLN A 20 4.37 3.85 5.57
CA GLN A 20 3.22 4.46 6.23
C GLN A 20 1.93 4.23 5.43
N GLU A 21 1.98 4.42 4.11
CA GLU A 21 0.83 4.19 3.23
C GLU A 21 0.42 2.71 3.23
N LEU A 22 1.39 1.80 3.20
CA LEU A 22 1.09 0.37 3.21
C LEU A 22 0.49 -0.06 4.56
N GLN A 23 0.93 0.55 5.66
CA GLN A 23 0.31 0.32 6.96
C GLN A 23 -1.14 0.78 6.94
N ALA A 24 -1.42 1.93 6.35
CA ALA A 24 -2.79 2.43 6.22
C ALA A 24 -3.64 1.49 5.34
N ASP A 25 -3.09 0.96 4.26
CA ASP A 25 -3.79 -0.01 3.41
C ASP A 25 -4.15 -1.28 4.20
N CYS A 26 -3.20 -1.78 4.99
CA CYS A 26 -3.44 -2.95 5.84
C CYS A 26 -4.51 -2.67 6.89
N LEU A 27 -4.44 -1.53 7.56
CA LEU A 27 -5.43 -1.14 8.56
C LEU A 27 -6.82 -0.96 7.95
N ALA A 28 -6.90 -0.45 6.72
CA ALA A 28 -8.16 -0.37 5.99
C ALA A 28 -8.74 -1.77 5.74
N GLY A 29 -7.88 -2.74 5.41
CA GLY A 29 -8.27 -4.13 5.26
C GLY A 29 -8.79 -4.73 6.56
N VAL A 30 -8.10 -4.46 7.67
CA VAL A 30 -8.54 -4.90 9.01
C VAL A 30 -9.91 -4.32 9.35
N TRP A 31 -10.11 -3.03 9.08
CA TRP A 31 -11.40 -2.38 9.29
C TRP A 31 -12.50 -3.06 8.47
N ALA A 32 -12.22 -3.33 7.20
CA ALA A 32 -13.18 -3.99 6.31
C ALA A 32 -13.53 -5.39 6.81
N TYR A 33 -12.54 -6.15 7.29
CA TYR A 33 -12.77 -7.48 7.88
C TYR A 33 -13.74 -7.40 9.04
N HIS A 34 -13.47 -6.56 10.03
CA HIS A 34 -14.29 -6.48 11.24
C HIS A 34 -15.68 -5.93 10.95
N ASN A 35 -15.77 -4.96 10.06
CA ASN A 35 -17.06 -4.37 9.70
C ASN A 35 -17.92 -5.39 8.96
N HIS A 36 -17.33 -6.20 8.09
CA HIS A 36 -18.05 -7.28 7.40
C HIS A 36 -18.51 -8.35 8.38
N GLN A 37 -17.68 -8.74 9.36
CA GLN A 37 -18.06 -9.70 10.39
C GLN A 37 -19.29 -9.24 11.16
N ARG A 38 -19.42 -7.95 11.39
CA ARG A 38 -20.53 -7.38 12.16
C ARG A 38 -21.79 -7.18 11.31
N THR A 39 -21.64 -6.71 10.07
CA THR A 39 -22.77 -6.22 9.26
C THR A 39 -23.00 -7.04 7.99
N GLN A 40 -22.04 -7.91 7.60
CA GLN A 40 -22.10 -8.71 6.38
C GLN A 40 -22.27 -7.83 5.13
N PHE A 41 -21.65 -6.65 5.12
CA PHE A 41 -21.88 -5.66 4.06
C PHE A 41 -21.15 -5.97 2.75
N LEU A 42 -20.06 -6.78 2.81
CA LEU A 42 -19.30 -7.14 1.60
C LEU A 42 -20.04 -8.21 0.81
N GLU A 43 -20.30 -7.91 -0.44
CA GLU A 43 -20.88 -8.85 -1.38
C GLU A 43 -19.77 -9.54 -2.18
N GLN A 44 -20.14 -10.65 -2.86
CA GLN A 44 -19.21 -11.33 -3.74
C GLN A 44 -18.80 -10.36 -4.87
N GLY A 45 -17.49 -10.18 -5.04
CA GLY A 45 -16.93 -9.25 -6.01
C GLY A 45 -16.46 -7.94 -5.41
N ASP A 46 -16.95 -7.53 -4.23
CA ASP A 46 -16.51 -6.29 -3.58
C ASP A 46 -15.02 -6.33 -3.24
N VAL A 47 -14.53 -7.47 -2.80
CA VAL A 47 -13.09 -7.67 -2.51
C VAL A 47 -12.27 -7.50 -3.78
N GLN A 48 -12.71 -8.09 -4.89
CA GLN A 48 -12.00 -7.98 -6.16
C GLN A 48 -12.00 -6.53 -6.64
N GLU A 49 -13.12 -5.84 -6.51
CA GLU A 49 -13.20 -4.41 -6.87
C GLU A 49 -12.23 -3.56 -6.02
N ALA A 50 -12.14 -3.84 -4.73
CA ALA A 50 -11.21 -3.15 -3.84
C ALA A 50 -9.75 -3.42 -4.23
N MET A 51 -9.43 -4.67 -4.56
CA MET A 51 -8.08 -5.04 -5.02
C MET A 51 -7.73 -4.37 -6.35
N ASP A 52 -8.68 -4.30 -7.28
CA ASP A 52 -8.48 -3.63 -8.56
C ASP A 52 -8.26 -2.13 -8.35
N ALA A 53 -9.01 -1.51 -7.45
CA ALA A 53 -8.81 -0.10 -7.11
C ALA A 53 -7.42 0.14 -6.50
N ALA A 54 -6.99 -0.72 -5.57
CA ALA A 54 -5.66 -0.64 -4.96
C ALA A 54 -4.55 -0.77 -6.01
N HIS A 55 -4.74 -1.67 -6.98
CA HIS A 55 -3.79 -1.84 -8.09
C HIS A 55 -3.65 -0.56 -8.91
N LYS A 56 -4.75 0.13 -9.18
CA LYS A 56 -4.76 1.32 -10.04
C LYS A 56 -4.20 2.57 -9.36
N ILE A 57 -4.02 2.56 -8.05
CA ILE A 57 -3.45 3.70 -7.32
C ILE A 57 -2.01 3.45 -6.85
N GLY A 58 -1.40 2.33 -7.25
CA GLY A 58 0.01 2.11 -7.00
C GLY A 58 0.89 3.06 -7.83
N ASP A 59 2.05 3.43 -7.27
CA ASP A 59 2.96 4.38 -7.91
C ASP A 59 3.44 3.89 -9.28
N ASP A 60 3.73 2.61 -9.42
CA ASP A 60 4.19 2.02 -10.67
C ASP A 60 3.12 2.13 -11.76
N TYR A 61 1.87 1.82 -11.42
CA TYR A 61 0.76 1.93 -12.37
C TYR A 61 0.56 3.38 -12.81
N LEU A 62 0.54 4.31 -11.85
CA LEU A 62 0.31 5.73 -12.14
C LEU A 62 1.45 6.33 -12.95
N GLN A 63 2.69 6.01 -12.62
CA GLN A 63 3.87 6.51 -13.35
C GLN A 63 3.93 5.93 -14.77
N LYS A 64 3.60 4.66 -14.94
CA LYS A 64 3.56 4.03 -16.26
C LYS A 64 2.55 4.72 -17.17
N ARG A 65 1.37 5.03 -16.65
CA ARG A 65 0.31 5.72 -17.40
C ARG A 65 0.68 7.16 -17.73
N ALA A 66 1.29 7.87 -16.79
CA ALA A 66 1.61 9.28 -16.94
C ALA A 66 2.85 9.54 -17.78
N ARG A 67 3.88 8.70 -17.63
CA ARG A 67 5.22 8.98 -18.17
C ARG A 67 5.75 7.86 -19.06
N GLY A 68 5.10 6.70 -19.09
CA GLY A 68 5.58 5.54 -19.82
C GLY A 68 6.75 4.81 -19.17
N GLN A 69 7.25 5.28 -18.02
CA GLN A 69 8.32 4.62 -17.28
C GLN A 69 8.10 4.69 -15.79
N VAL A 70 8.71 3.75 -15.07
CA VAL A 70 8.58 3.60 -13.62
C VAL A 70 9.91 3.94 -12.97
N VAL A 71 9.87 4.78 -11.93
CA VAL A 71 11.05 5.19 -11.17
C VAL A 71 10.81 4.86 -9.69
N PRO A 72 11.24 3.64 -9.22
CA PRO A 72 10.91 3.16 -7.87
C PRO A 72 11.38 4.07 -6.74
N ASP A 73 12.54 4.71 -6.89
CA ASP A 73 13.07 5.60 -5.85
C ASP A 73 12.18 6.83 -5.61
N SER A 74 11.30 7.17 -6.55
CA SER A 74 10.36 8.29 -6.41
C SER A 74 9.01 7.86 -5.81
N PHE A 75 8.82 6.58 -5.48
CA PHE A 75 7.57 6.11 -4.91
C PHE A 75 7.35 6.71 -3.52
N THR A 76 6.16 7.21 -3.27
CA THR A 76 5.74 7.73 -1.96
C THR A 76 4.53 7.01 -1.40
N HIS A 77 3.83 6.22 -2.22
CA HIS A 77 2.61 5.50 -1.82
C HIS A 77 2.73 3.98 -1.91
N GLY A 78 3.71 3.49 -2.64
CA GLY A 78 3.95 2.07 -2.84
C GLY A 78 3.50 1.59 -4.21
N SER A 79 4.06 0.46 -4.64
CA SER A 79 3.69 -0.18 -5.90
C SER A 79 2.28 -0.77 -5.81
N SER A 80 1.70 -1.06 -6.97
CA SER A 80 0.40 -1.76 -7.04
C SER A 80 0.44 -3.09 -6.28
N ALA A 81 1.49 -3.88 -6.49
CA ALA A 81 1.65 -5.18 -5.82
C ALA A 81 1.73 -5.02 -4.30
N GLN A 82 2.50 -4.04 -3.82
CA GLN A 82 2.62 -3.76 -2.39
C GLN A 82 1.28 -3.35 -1.79
N ARG A 83 0.56 -2.45 -2.43
CA ARG A 83 -0.71 -1.95 -1.92
C ARG A 83 -1.77 -3.04 -1.86
N VAL A 84 -1.87 -3.85 -2.92
CA VAL A 84 -2.79 -5.00 -2.95
C VAL A 84 -2.42 -6.00 -1.86
N HIS A 85 -1.14 -6.34 -1.73
CA HIS A 85 -0.67 -7.30 -0.74
C HIS A 85 -1.04 -6.88 0.69
N TRP A 86 -0.76 -5.62 1.04
CA TRP A 86 -0.98 -5.16 2.42
C TRP A 86 -2.45 -4.96 2.74
N PHE A 87 -3.25 -4.44 1.79
CA PHE A 87 -4.70 -4.39 1.97
C PHE A 87 -5.26 -5.81 2.20
N ASN A 88 -4.84 -6.77 1.38
CA ASN A 88 -5.29 -8.15 1.50
C ASN A 88 -4.85 -8.79 2.82
N THR A 89 -3.63 -8.48 3.28
CA THR A 89 -3.13 -8.96 4.58
C THR A 89 -4.07 -8.55 5.71
N GLY A 90 -4.49 -7.29 5.73
CA GLY A 90 -5.44 -6.80 6.72
C GLY A 90 -6.81 -7.43 6.58
N LEU A 91 -7.30 -7.54 5.35
CA LEU A 91 -8.63 -8.09 5.06
C LEU A 91 -8.73 -9.56 5.44
N GLN A 92 -7.68 -10.36 5.18
CA GLN A 92 -7.69 -11.80 5.47
C GLN A 92 -7.45 -12.10 6.95
N SER A 93 -6.59 -11.33 7.61
CA SER A 93 -6.23 -11.59 9.00
C SER A 93 -7.16 -10.90 10.00
N GLY A 94 -7.63 -9.71 9.67
CA GLY A 94 -8.39 -8.89 10.63
C GLY A 94 -7.58 -8.49 11.85
N GLN A 95 -6.23 -8.54 11.80
CA GLN A 95 -5.36 -8.31 12.94
C GLN A 95 -4.41 -7.14 12.70
N ILE A 96 -4.52 -6.12 13.53
CA ILE A 96 -3.68 -4.93 13.47
C ILE A 96 -2.19 -5.30 13.60
N ALA A 97 -1.86 -6.32 14.41
CA ALA A 97 -0.49 -6.76 14.60
C ALA A 97 0.20 -7.19 13.31
N ASN A 98 -0.57 -7.62 12.30
CA ASN A 98 -0.02 -8.01 11.00
C ASN A 98 0.27 -6.83 10.08
N CYS A 99 -0.01 -5.61 10.52
CA CYS A 99 0.16 -4.38 9.74
C CYS A 99 1.44 -3.62 10.08
N ASP A 100 2.45 -4.30 10.64
CA ASP A 100 3.72 -3.67 10.96
C ASP A 100 4.60 -3.60 9.71
N THR A 101 4.38 -2.58 8.89
CA THR A 101 5.14 -2.38 7.65
C THR A 101 6.50 -1.76 7.86
N PHE A 102 6.81 -1.30 9.09
CA PHE A 102 8.08 -0.66 9.39
C PHE A 102 9.17 -1.67 9.75
N ASN A 103 8.79 -2.84 10.26
CA ASN A 103 9.73 -3.87 10.73
C ASN A 103 9.70 -5.14 9.87
N GLN A 104 8.99 -5.10 8.74
CA GLN A 104 8.87 -6.23 7.82
C GLN A 104 9.32 -5.83 6.42
N ASN A 105 9.67 -6.82 5.62
CA ASN A 105 9.91 -6.62 4.19
C ASN A 105 8.58 -6.27 3.51
N ILE A 106 8.62 -5.23 2.74
CA ILE A 106 7.43 -4.75 2.04
C ILE A 106 7.47 -5.05 0.56
#